data_c88a7a90194862d9914acc84d78ac3bd
#
_entry.id   c88a7a90194862d9914acc84d78ac3bd
#
_cell.length_a   1.000
_cell.length_b   1.000
_cell.length_c   1.000
_cell.angle_alpha   90.00
_cell.angle_beta   90.00
_cell.angle_gamma   90.00
#
_symmetry.space_group_name_H-M   'P 1'
#
loop_
_entity.id
_entity.type
_entity.pdbx_description
1 polymer ?
#
loop_
_entity_poly.entity_id
_entity_poly.type
_entity_poly.pdbx_seq_one_letter_code
_entity_poly.pdbx_strand_id
1 'polypeptide(L)'
;MLTPRRHRDPGYAARIAGELYGGSLREDPALARELLGATARSGAARGYYYQLLSGIGWTSIPRLPKLRPPTLILAGDDDPIIPLVNARIMYRLIPDSQLHVYHGGHLEFGVGAQRLAPVVAAFLDADLTAEGCRS
;
A
#
# COMPACT_ATOMS: atom_id res chain seq x y z
N MET A 1 -13.56 -11.83 7.21
CA MET A 1 -13.05 -10.57 6.64
C MET A 1 -13.43 -10.31 5.17
N LEU A 2 -13.70 -11.32 4.35
CA LEU A 2 -14.05 -11.18 2.92
C LEU A 2 -15.54 -10.91 2.67
N THR A 3 -16.20 -10.05 3.44
CA THR A 3 -17.63 -9.76 3.23
C THR A 3 -17.79 -8.39 2.57
N PRO A 4 -18.72 -8.24 1.62
CA PRO A 4 -19.02 -6.97 0.97
C PRO A 4 -19.69 -5.95 1.90
N ARG A 5 -19.99 -6.32 3.15
CA ARG A 5 -20.63 -5.47 4.14
C ARG A 5 -19.88 -4.17 4.39
N ARG A 6 -18.55 -4.20 4.39
CA ARG A 6 -17.70 -3.00 4.60
C ARG A 6 -17.93 -1.91 3.54
N HIS A 7 -18.37 -2.28 2.34
CA HIS A 7 -18.65 -1.33 1.25
C HIS A 7 -20.07 -0.77 1.28
N ARG A 8 -20.94 -1.34 2.13
CA ARG A 8 -22.36 -0.96 2.25
C ARG A 8 -22.70 -0.30 3.59
N ASP A 9 -21.91 -0.57 4.62
CA ASP A 9 -22.12 -0.11 5.98
C ASP A 9 -20.89 0.64 6.48
N PRO A 10 -20.93 2.01 6.45
CA PRO A 10 -19.81 2.85 6.89
C PRO A 10 -19.45 2.64 8.36
N GLY A 11 -20.44 2.40 9.21
CA GLY A 11 -20.22 2.14 10.63
C GLY A 11 -19.48 0.82 10.85
N TYR A 12 -19.81 -0.20 10.06
CA TYR A 12 -19.08 -1.47 10.09
C TYR A 12 -17.65 -1.29 9.54
N ALA A 13 -17.48 -0.58 8.42
CA ALA A 13 -16.18 -0.31 7.84
C ALA A 13 -15.24 0.39 8.83
N ALA A 14 -15.71 1.45 9.49
CA ALA A 14 -14.94 2.18 10.50
C ALA A 14 -14.56 1.31 11.70
N ARG A 15 -15.48 0.44 12.15
CA ARG A 15 -15.25 -0.45 13.31
C ARG A 15 -14.15 -1.48 13.06
N ILE A 16 -14.06 -2.01 11.82
CA ILE A 16 -13.04 -3.02 11.47
C ILE A 16 -11.77 -2.42 10.85
N ALA A 17 -11.73 -1.11 10.69
CA ALA A 17 -10.64 -0.42 9.97
C ALA A 17 -9.27 -0.69 10.56
N GLY A 18 -9.14 -0.61 11.88
CA GLY A 18 -7.87 -0.86 12.56
C GLY A 18 -7.35 -2.27 12.36
N GLU A 19 -8.23 -3.28 12.40
CA GLU A 19 -7.84 -4.67 12.14
C GLU A 19 -7.52 -4.92 10.66
N LEU A 20 -8.21 -4.22 9.75
CA LEU A 20 -8.11 -4.45 8.32
C LEU A 20 -6.94 -3.72 7.69
N TYR A 21 -6.65 -2.50 8.12
CA TYR A 21 -5.67 -1.61 7.49
C TYR A 21 -4.42 -1.37 8.35
N GLY A 22 -4.49 -1.62 9.67
CA GLY A 22 -3.38 -1.40 10.60
C GLY A 22 -2.99 0.07 10.80
N GLY A 23 -1.82 0.30 11.36
CA GLY A 23 -1.19 1.61 11.50
C GLY A 23 -2.07 2.66 12.13
N SER A 24 -2.01 3.88 11.62
CA SER A 24 -2.75 5.04 12.14
C SER A 24 -4.26 4.81 12.30
N LEU A 25 -4.88 3.94 11.47
CA LEU A 25 -6.31 3.61 11.61
C LEU A 25 -6.61 2.69 12.79
N ARG A 26 -5.61 1.97 13.28
CA ARG A 26 -5.73 1.18 14.52
C ARG A 26 -5.57 2.08 15.75
N GLU A 27 -4.68 3.06 15.66
CA GLU A 27 -4.36 3.97 16.76
C GLU A 27 -5.43 5.06 16.95
N ASP A 28 -6.04 5.52 15.83
CA ASP A 28 -7.08 6.56 15.84
C ASP A 28 -8.38 6.10 15.16
N PRO A 29 -9.37 5.61 15.95
CA PRO A 29 -10.69 5.25 15.43
C PRO A 29 -11.51 6.45 14.89
N ALA A 30 -11.19 7.69 15.25
CA ALA A 30 -11.87 8.87 14.73
C ALA A 30 -11.44 9.13 13.29
N LEU A 31 -10.14 9.04 13.02
CA LEU A 31 -9.56 9.09 11.68
C LEU A 31 -10.18 8.01 10.75
N ALA A 32 -10.34 6.79 11.28
CA ALA A 32 -10.98 5.70 10.53
C ALA A 32 -12.43 6.03 10.14
N ARG A 33 -13.21 6.68 11.02
CA ARG A 33 -14.58 7.11 10.70
C ARG A 33 -14.62 8.22 9.66
N GLU A 34 -13.71 9.18 9.75
CA GLU A 34 -13.62 10.29 8.80
C GLU A 34 -13.30 9.77 7.39
N LEU A 35 -12.24 9.00 7.25
CA LEU A 35 -11.77 8.50 5.95
C LEU A 35 -12.75 7.51 5.31
N LEU A 36 -13.25 6.55 6.07
CA LEU A 36 -14.09 5.49 5.52
C LEU A 36 -15.58 5.85 5.51
N GLY A 37 -16.01 6.77 6.37
CA GLY A 37 -17.37 7.29 6.39
C GLY A 37 -17.73 8.07 5.12
N ALA A 38 -16.75 8.78 4.53
CA ALA A 38 -16.92 9.49 3.27
C ALA A 38 -16.87 8.56 2.03
N THR A 39 -16.17 7.43 2.12
CA THR A 39 -15.85 6.55 0.98
C THR A 39 -16.90 5.43 0.77
N ALA A 40 -17.83 5.24 1.71
CA ALA A 40 -18.84 4.18 1.64
C ALA A 40 -19.94 4.43 0.59
N ARG A 41 -19.58 4.95 -0.57
CA ARG A 41 -20.49 5.11 -1.71
C ARG A 41 -20.28 4.02 -2.74
N SER A 42 -21.15 2.98 -2.63
CA SER A 42 -21.62 2.15 -3.74
C SER A 42 -20.60 1.58 -4.72
N GLY A 43 -19.76 0.65 -4.27
CA GLY A 43 -19.24 -0.36 -5.18
C GLY A 43 -20.25 -1.50 -5.34
N ALA A 44 -20.59 -1.93 -6.55
CA ALA A 44 -21.41 -3.11 -6.72
C ALA A 44 -20.66 -4.32 -6.13
N ALA A 45 -21.37 -5.15 -5.33
CA ALA A 45 -20.80 -6.37 -4.74
C ALA A 45 -20.11 -7.26 -5.80
N ARG A 46 -20.60 -7.21 -7.03
CA ARG A 46 -20.04 -7.88 -8.21
C ARG A 46 -18.61 -7.44 -8.52
N GLY A 47 -18.32 -6.12 -8.51
CA GLY A 47 -16.98 -5.59 -8.75
C GLY A 47 -15.98 -6.05 -7.70
N TYR A 48 -16.39 -6.13 -6.44
CA TYR A 48 -15.56 -6.66 -5.36
C TYR A 48 -15.14 -8.12 -5.60
N TYR A 49 -16.08 -8.99 -5.99
CA TYR A 49 -15.75 -10.38 -6.28
C TYR A 49 -14.87 -10.53 -7.53
N TYR A 50 -15.09 -9.73 -8.57
CA TYR A 50 -14.23 -9.72 -9.76
C TYR A 50 -12.80 -9.28 -9.41
N GLN A 51 -12.65 -8.28 -8.55
CA GLN A 51 -11.33 -7.84 -8.08
C GLN A 51 -10.60 -8.95 -7.30
N LEU A 52 -11.30 -9.68 -6.43
CA LEU A 52 -10.69 -10.82 -5.73
C LEU A 52 -10.30 -11.94 -6.69
N LEU A 53 -11.16 -12.28 -7.64
CA LEU A 53 -10.92 -13.35 -8.61
C LEU A 53 -9.77 -13.01 -9.56
N SER A 54 -9.60 -11.75 -9.95
CA SER A 54 -8.53 -11.31 -10.85
C SER A 54 -7.12 -11.51 -10.27
N GLY A 55 -7.00 -11.58 -8.95
CA GLY A 55 -5.72 -11.83 -8.26
C GLY A 55 -5.36 -13.32 -8.13
N ILE A 56 -6.32 -14.24 -8.37
CA ILE A 56 -6.08 -15.66 -8.16
C ILE A 56 -5.11 -16.20 -9.23
N GLY A 57 -4.02 -16.81 -8.76
CA GLY A 57 -3.01 -17.41 -9.64
C GLY A 57 -2.08 -16.42 -10.33
N TRP A 58 -2.26 -15.09 -10.14
CA TRP A 58 -1.35 -14.10 -10.68
C TRP A 58 -0.15 -13.87 -9.75
N THR A 59 1.07 -13.81 -10.34
CA THR A 59 2.28 -13.44 -9.62
C THR A 59 3.24 -12.67 -10.51
N SER A 60 3.88 -11.64 -9.94
CA SER A 60 4.95 -10.89 -10.59
C SER A 60 6.35 -11.46 -10.31
N ILE A 61 6.49 -12.37 -9.35
CA ILE A 61 7.78 -12.87 -8.84
C ILE A 61 8.76 -13.25 -9.96
N PRO A 62 8.40 -14.02 -11.01
CA PRO A 62 9.35 -14.39 -12.06
C PRO A 62 9.82 -13.23 -12.94
N ARG A 63 9.15 -12.07 -12.86
CA ARG A 63 9.47 -10.87 -13.66
C ARG A 63 10.31 -9.86 -12.89
N LEU A 64 10.28 -9.88 -11.55
CA LEU A 64 11.00 -8.93 -10.71
C LEU A 64 12.51 -8.86 -10.99
N PRO A 65 13.24 -9.97 -11.22
CA PRO A 65 14.66 -9.92 -11.56
C PRO A 65 14.97 -9.26 -12.91
N LYS A 66 13.98 -9.05 -13.75
CA LYS A 66 14.10 -8.41 -15.06
C LYS A 66 13.80 -6.92 -15.02
N LEU A 67 13.37 -6.39 -13.88
CA LEU A 67 13.07 -4.98 -13.71
C LEU A 67 14.40 -4.20 -13.74
N ARG A 68 14.48 -3.20 -14.61
CA ARG A 68 15.70 -2.41 -14.81
C ARG A 68 15.66 -1.01 -14.22
N PRO A 69 14.48 -0.32 -14.21
CA PRO A 69 14.40 1.00 -13.62
C PRO A 69 14.73 0.95 -12.13
N PRO A 70 15.40 1.98 -11.59
CA PRO A 70 15.54 2.19 -10.16
C PRO A 70 14.18 2.11 -9.49
N THR A 71 14.10 1.39 -8.38
CA THR A 71 12.81 1.07 -7.76
C THR A 71 12.84 1.38 -6.27
N LEU A 72 11.97 2.28 -5.81
CA LEU A 72 11.72 2.49 -4.40
C LEU A 72 10.54 1.64 -3.93
N ILE A 73 10.76 0.82 -2.92
CA ILE A 73 9.74 -0.01 -2.27
C ILE A 73 9.40 0.64 -0.93
N LEU A 74 8.15 1.09 -0.78
CA LEU A 74 7.62 1.63 0.48
C LEU A 74 6.75 0.56 1.13
N ALA A 75 7.00 0.23 2.39
CA ALA A 75 6.26 -0.80 3.10
C ALA A 75 6.01 -0.43 4.56
N GLY A 76 4.75 -0.57 5.00
CA GLY A 76 4.38 -0.45 6.40
C GLY A 76 4.74 -1.71 7.19
N ASP A 77 5.18 -1.55 8.42
CA ASP A 77 5.49 -2.67 9.33
C ASP A 77 4.24 -3.25 10.00
N ASP A 78 3.13 -2.51 10.02
CA ASP A 78 1.83 -2.91 10.56
C ASP A 78 0.75 -3.01 9.48
N ASP A 79 1.12 -3.45 8.25
CA ASP A 79 0.16 -3.69 7.16
C ASP A 79 -0.35 -5.15 7.18
N PRO A 80 -1.61 -5.40 7.56
CA PRO A 80 -2.17 -6.74 7.60
C PRO A 80 -2.66 -7.23 6.24
N ILE A 81 -2.79 -6.35 5.24
CA ILE A 81 -3.23 -6.70 3.88
C ILE A 81 -2.05 -7.15 3.04
N ILE A 82 -0.95 -6.39 3.09
CA ILE A 82 0.29 -6.69 2.37
C ILE A 82 1.44 -6.80 3.38
N PRO A 83 1.67 -7.99 3.94
CA PRO A 83 2.70 -8.18 4.95
C PRO A 83 4.08 -7.75 4.47
N LEU A 84 4.88 -7.19 5.37
CA LEU A 84 6.23 -6.67 5.11
C LEU A 84 7.15 -7.71 4.41
N VAL A 85 6.89 -9.00 4.60
CA VAL A 85 7.65 -10.07 3.91
C VAL A 85 7.58 -9.95 2.38
N ASN A 86 6.46 -9.47 1.84
CA ASN A 86 6.31 -9.27 0.39
C ASN A 86 7.28 -8.18 -0.12
N ALA A 87 7.38 -7.07 0.60
CA ALA A 87 8.33 -6.00 0.28
C ALA A 87 9.80 -6.48 0.36
N ARG A 88 10.12 -7.31 1.37
CA ARG A 88 11.44 -7.91 1.50
C ARG A 88 11.77 -8.88 0.36
N ILE A 89 10.79 -9.63 -0.14
CA ILE A 89 10.94 -10.49 -1.31
C ILE A 89 11.21 -9.64 -2.55
N MET A 90 10.42 -8.57 -2.77
CA MET A 90 10.62 -7.64 -3.88
C MET A 90 12.02 -7.02 -3.83
N TYR A 91 12.44 -6.52 -2.68
CA TYR A 91 13.77 -5.94 -2.47
C TYR A 91 14.92 -6.90 -2.81
N ARG A 92 14.76 -8.19 -2.51
CA ARG A 92 15.77 -9.21 -2.85
C ARG A 92 15.80 -9.58 -4.32
N LEU A 93 14.68 -9.44 -5.02
CA LEU A 93 14.54 -9.90 -6.40
C LEU A 93 14.73 -8.79 -7.42
N ILE A 94 14.48 -7.54 -7.08
CA ILE A 94 14.67 -6.39 -7.98
C ILE A 94 16.12 -5.92 -7.85
N PRO A 95 16.94 -5.95 -8.94
CA PRO A 95 18.37 -5.69 -8.85
C PRO A 95 18.72 -4.28 -8.37
N ASP A 96 18.01 -3.26 -8.87
CA ASP A 96 18.21 -1.85 -8.50
C ASP A 96 17.02 -1.35 -7.69
N SER A 97 16.97 -1.75 -6.41
CA SER A 97 15.89 -1.37 -5.54
C SER A 97 16.36 -0.87 -4.18
N GLN A 98 15.57 0.01 -3.59
CA GLN A 98 15.69 0.51 -2.23
C GLN A 98 14.43 0.15 -1.46
N LEU A 99 14.56 -0.33 -0.22
CA LEU A 99 13.45 -0.64 0.66
C LEU A 99 13.40 0.39 1.80
N HIS A 100 12.32 1.14 1.86
CA HIS A 100 12.02 2.00 2.99
C HIS A 100 10.84 1.42 3.79
N VAL A 101 11.12 0.97 5.01
CA VAL A 101 10.11 0.49 5.95
C VAL A 101 9.71 1.64 6.86
N TYR A 102 8.41 1.92 6.91
CA TYR A 102 7.86 2.94 7.79
C TYR A 102 6.92 2.33 8.84
N HIS A 103 6.76 3.00 9.96
CA HIS A 103 5.76 2.60 10.95
C HIS A 103 4.38 3.03 10.47
N GLY A 104 3.54 2.03 10.15
CA GLY A 104 2.20 2.29 9.64
C GLY A 104 1.57 1.11 8.89
N GLY A 105 0.32 1.32 8.51
CA GLY A 105 -0.53 0.31 7.87
C GLY A 105 -0.74 0.53 6.37
N HIS A 106 -1.75 -0.17 5.84
CA HIS A 106 -2.03 -0.21 4.41
C HIS A 106 -2.42 1.15 3.79
N LEU A 107 -3.10 2.02 4.56
CA LEU A 107 -3.53 3.33 4.07
C LEU A 107 -2.60 4.47 4.47
N GLU A 108 -1.44 4.17 5.07
CA GLU A 108 -0.51 5.17 5.59
C GLU A 108 0.01 6.11 4.51
N PHE A 109 0.14 5.66 3.27
CA PHE A 109 0.54 6.52 2.17
C PHE A 109 -0.43 7.69 1.96
N GLY A 110 -1.73 7.47 2.15
CA GLY A 110 -2.74 8.52 2.06
C GLY A 110 -2.84 9.38 3.31
N VAL A 111 -2.68 8.78 4.49
CA VAL A 111 -2.85 9.45 5.79
C VAL A 111 -1.57 10.15 6.23
N GLY A 112 -0.44 9.50 6.03
CA GLY A 112 0.90 9.94 6.42
C GLY A 112 1.74 10.49 5.28
N ALA A 113 1.13 10.99 4.21
CA ALA A 113 1.83 11.46 3.00
C ALA A 113 2.96 12.46 3.30
N GLN A 114 2.77 13.35 4.28
CA GLN A 114 3.79 14.33 4.67
C GLN A 114 5.09 13.68 5.20
N ARG A 115 4.99 12.51 5.80
CA ARG A 115 6.16 11.75 6.31
C ARG A 115 6.88 11.00 5.19
N LEU A 116 6.15 10.53 4.19
CA LEU A 116 6.68 9.71 3.11
C LEU A 116 7.13 10.53 1.89
N ALA A 117 6.52 11.70 1.66
CA ALA A 117 6.86 12.57 0.54
C ALA A 117 8.36 12.94 0.46
N PRO A 118 9.06 13.28 1.56
CA PRO A 118 10.49 13.56 1.50
C PRO A 118 11.34 12.35 1.05
N VAL A 119 10.94 11.13 1.43
CA VAL A 119 11.63 9.90 1.02
C VAL A 119 11.48 9.67 -0.47
N VAL A 120 10.26 9.86 -0.98
CA VAL A 120 9.98 9.75 -2.42
C VAL A 120 10.72 10.83 -3.21
N ALA A 121 10.69 12.08 -2.75
CA ALA A 121 11.38 13.18 -3.40
C ALA A 121 12.90 12.92 -3.47
N ALA A 122 13.52 12.54 -2.36
CA ALA A 122 14.95 12.23 -2.32
C ALA A 122 15.34 11.10 -3.29
N PHE A 123 14.49 10.06 -3.42
CA PHE A 123 14.72 8.99 -4.37
C PHE A 123 14.65 9.49 -5.82
N LEU A 124 13.63 10.28 -6.16
CA LEU A 124 13.44 10.82 -7.52
C LEU A 124 14.56 11.81 -7.89
N ASP A 125 14.98 12.66 -6.96
CA ASP A 125 16.07 13.62 -7.19
C ASP A 125 17.43 12.92 -7.41
N ALA A 126 17.68 11.82 -6.70
CA ALA A 126 18.91 11.03 -6.87
C ALA A 126 18.99 10.38 -8.26
N ASP A 127 17.87 9.94 -8.81
CA ASP A 127 17.80 9.31 -10.13
C ASP A 127 18.00 10.34 -11.25
N LEU A 128 17.39 11.52 -11.14
CA LEU A 128 17.56 12.63 -12.07
C LEU A 128 19.03 13.10 -12.17
N THR A 129 19.75 13.11 -11.04
CA THR A 129 21.18 13.49 -11.03
C THR A 129 22.07 12.41 -11.67
N ALA A 130 21.71 11.14 -11.54
CA ALA A 130 22.43 10.03 -12.16
C ALA A 130 22.29 10.01 -13.69
N GLU A 131 21.15 10.42 -14.23
CA GLU A 131 20.91 10.55 -15.67
C GLU A 131 21.62 11.78 -16.27
N GLY A 132 21.63 12.90 -15.56
CA GLY A 132 22.32 14.13 -15.97
C GLY A 132 23.85 14.00 -16.06
N CYS A 133 24.44 13.02 -15.38
CA CYS A 133 25.89 12.75 -15.42
C CYS A 133 26.28 11.77 -16.55
N ARG A 134 25.31 11.19 -17.25
CA ARG A 134 25.53 10.23 -18.37
C ARG A 134 25.39 10.86 -19.77
N SER A 135 25.08 12.15 -19.85
CA SER A 135 25.03 12.94 -21.10
C SER A 135 26.31 13.76 -21.28
#